data_28c5ae02b56e6a1b6f6679a98f4ed681
#
_entry.id   28c5ae02b56e6a1b6f6679a98f4ed681
#
_cell.length_a   1.000
_cell.length_b   1.000
_cell.length_c   1.000
_cell.angle_alpha   90.00
_cell.angle_beta   90.00
_cell.angle_gamma   90.00
#
_symmetry.space_group_name_H-M   'P 1'
#
loop_
_entity.id
_entity.type
_entity.pdbx_description
1 polymer ?
#
loop_
_entity_poly.entity_id
_entity_poly.type
_entity_poly.pdbx_seq_one_letter_code
_entity_poly.pdbx_strand_id
1 'polypeptide(L)'
;VELATTSAESWGESDTAGLLGSKPVGLDPAQDRPGPLAIAVAREWTPPAGKTRGARLVVVGDSDFMRNRYVTQFYNGDLFLNAASWLTGSEEFATIDRKRPRVASVSMTLEQFADFRFLALFALPEAILLLGVVSWWRRRT
;
A
#
# COMPACT_ATOMS: atom_id res chain seq x y z
N VAL A 1 -16.76 14.88 6.50
CA VAL A 1 -16.06 14.83 5.21
C VAL A 1 -15.56 13.41 4.97
N GLU A 2 -15.72 12.89 3.77
CA GLU A 2 -15.11 11.63 3.35
C GLU A 2 -13.65 11.87 3.00
N LEU A 3 -12.76 11.07 3.56
CA LEU A 3 -11.32 11.15 3.32
C LEU A 3 -10.85 10.15 2.26
N ALA A 4 -11.50 8.98 2.22
CA ALA A 4 -11.23 7.95 1.23
C ALA A 4 -12.50 7.15 0.95
N THR A 5 -12.68 6.77 -0.32
CA THR A 5 -13.79 5.97 -0.80
C THR A 5 -13.31 4.79 -1.62
N THR A 6 -14.09 3.74 -1.69
CA THR A 6 -13.86 2.62 -2.61
C THR A 6 -14.19 3.00 -4.06
N SER A 7 -13.88 2.12 -5.01
CA SER A 7 -14.29 2.31 -6.41
C SER A 7 -15.81 2.19 -6.59
N ALA A 8 -16.32 2.68 -7.70
CA ALA A 8 -17.75 2.58 -8.04
C ALA A 8 -18.19 1.14 -8.30
N GLU A 9 -17.28 0.26 -8.72
CA GLU A 9 -17.55 -1.16 -8.99
C GLU A 9 -17.44 -2.03 -7.73
N SER A 10 -17.08 -1.46 -6.59
CA SER A 10 -17.03 -2.19 -5.32
C SER A 10 -18.41 -2.30 -4.69
N TRP A 11 -18.53 -3.17 -3.71
CA TRP A 11 -19.70 -3.26 -2.84
C TRP A 11 -19.30 -3.59 -1.41
N GLY A 12 -20.18 -3.27 -0.47
CA GLY A 12 -20.06 -3.66 0.94
C GLY A 12 -20.84 -4.96 1.16
N GLU A 13 -20.08 -6.05 1.30
CA GLU A 13 -20.62 -7.38 1.55
C GLU A 13 -21.24 -7.49 2.94
N SER A 14 -22.48 -7.95 3.01
CA SER A 14 -23.20 -8.15 4.27
C SER A 14 -23.13 -9.60 4.79
N ASP A 15 -22.95 -10.60 3.90
CA ASP A 15 -22.76 -12.01 4.29
C ASP A 15 -21.29 -12.29 4.65
N THR A 16 -20.86 -11.75 5.78
CA THR A 16 -19.50 -11.98 6.30
C THR A 16 -19.24 -13.46 6.61
N ALA A 17 -20.26 -14.25 6.94
CA ALA A 17 -20.14 -15.69 7.20
C ALA A 17 -19.82 -16.46 5.91
N GLY A 18 -20.48 -16.10 4.81
CA GLY A 18 -20.19 -16.65 3.48
C GLY A 18 -18.75 -16.32 3.02
N LEU A 19 -18.33 -15.08 3.22
CA LEU A 19 -16.98 -14.62 2.92
C LEU A 19 -15.90 -15.42 3.65
N LEU A 20 -16.07 -15.63 4.97
CA LEU A 20 -15.15 -16.43 5.79
C LEU A 20 -15.19 -17.93 5.46
N GLY A 21 -16.32 -18.42 4.95
CA GLY A 21 -16.53 -19.81 4.54
C GLY A 21 -16.00 -20.16 3.15
N SER A 22 -15.28 -19.24 2.48
CA SER A 22 -14.75 -19.42 1.12
C SER A 22 -15.84 -19.71 0.07
N LYS A 23 -17.05 -19.24 0.27
CA LYS A 23 -18.09 -19.28 -0.75
C LYS A 23 -17.79 -18.23 -1.82
N PRO A 24 -18.20 -18.49 -3.10
CA PRO A 24 -18.18 -17.44 -4.10
C PRO A 24 -19.07 -16.28 -3.64
N VAL A 25 -18.48 -15.09 -3.53
CA VAL A 25 -19.20 -13.88 -3.10
C VAL A 25 -19.42 -13.01 -4.33
N GLY A 26 -20.60 -12.45 -4.47
CA GLY A 26 -20.98 -11.55 -5.54
C GLY A 26 -22.03 -10.58 -5.04
N LEU A 27 -22.10 -9.41 -5.65
CA LEU A 27 -23.07 -8.37 -5.27
C LEU A 27 -24.51 -8.93 -5.22
N ASP A 28 -25.13 -8.88 -4.05
CA ASP A 28 -26.56 -9.07 -3.85
C ASP A 28 -27.23 -7.70 -3.65
N PRO A 29 -27.92 -7.16 -4.69
CA PRO A 29 -28.52 -5.83 -4.60
C PRO A 29 -29.58 -5.67 -3.50
N ALA A 30 -30.10 -6.79 -2.97
CA ALA A 30 -31.12 -6.76 -1.91
C ALA A 30 -30.50 -6.61 -0.51
N GLN A 31 -29.24 -7.00 -0.33
CA GLN A 31 -28.57 -7.04 0.97
C GLN A 31 -27.32 -6.16 1.02
N ASP A 32 -26.59 -6.07 -0.09
CA ASP A 32 -25.33 -5.39 -0.16
C ASP A 32 -25.49 -3.92 -0.54
N ARG A 33 -24.48 -3.14 -0.17
CA ARG A 33 -24.42 -1.73 -0.55
C ARG A 33 -23.47 -1.55 -1.73
N PRO A 34 -23.95 -1.03 -2.88
CA PRO A 34 -23.05 -0.72 -3.99
C PRO A 34 -22.10 0.44 -3.64
N GLY A 35 -20.92 0.45 -4.24
CA GLY A 35 -19.95 1.53 -4.14
C GLY A 35 -20.35 2.79 -4.92
N PRO A 36 -19.61 3.89 -4.72
CA PRO A 36 -18.47 4.03 -3.83
C PRO A 36 -18.88 4.11 -2.36
N LEU A 37 -18.12 3.48 -1.47
CA LEU A 37 -18.37 3.48 -0.04
C LEU A 37 -17.26 4.24 0.68
N ALA A 38 -17.62 5.08 1.65
CA ALA A 38 -16.66 5.78 2.48
C ALA A 38 -15.95 4.79 3.43
N ILE A 39 -14.63 4.65 3.28
CA ILE A 39 -13.78 3.80 4.13
C ILE A 39 -12.97 4.60 5.14
N ALA A 40 -12.87 5.91 4.96
CA ALA A 40 -12.31 6.82 5.94
C ALA A 40 -13.09 8.13 5.96
N VAL A 41 -13.43 8.60 7.15
CA VAL A 41 -14.22 9.83 7.34
C VAL A 41 -13.63 10.67 8.46
N ALA A 42 -13.78 11.99 8.35
CA ALA A 42 -13.46 12.95 9.40
C ALA A 42 -14.66 13.83 9.73
N ARG A 43 -14.80 14.20 10.99
CA ARG A 43 -15.80 15.14 11.45
C ARG A 43 -15.25 16.06 12.53
N GLU A 44 -15.63 17.32 12.43
CA GLU A 44 -15.40 18.32 13.45
C GLU A 44 -16.76 18.87 13.94
N TRP A 45 -16.88 19.06 15.23
CA TRP A 45 -18.06 19.69 15.85
C TRP A 45 -17.71 21.11 16.27
N THR A 46 -18.69 21.98 16.18
CA THR A 46 -18.56 23.35 16.67
C THR A 46 -18.21 23.34 18.16
N PRO A 47 -17.24 24.15 18.60
CA PRO A 47 -16.89 24.22 20.01
C PRO A 47 -18.07 24.71 20.86
N PRO A 48 -18.28 24.14 22.05
CA PRO A 48 -19.26 24.69 23.02
C PRO A 48 -18.89 26.09 23.40
N ALA A 49 -19.91 26.85 23.93
CA ALA A 49 -19.71 28.20 24.41
C ALA A 49 -18.54 28.28 25.42
N GLY A 50 -17.63 29.19 25.21
CA GLY A 50 -16.43 29.37 26.05
C GLY A 50 -15.25 28.41 25.77
N LYS A 51 -15.36 27.58 24.77
CA LYS A 51 -14.24 26.73 24.28
C LYS A 51 -13.72 27.24 22.93
N THR A 52 -12.43 27.12 22.74
CA THR A 52 -11.75 27.54 21.48
C THR A 52 -11.70 26.44 20.43
N ARG A 53 -11.86 25.17 20.82
CA ARG A 53 -11.80 24.01 19.92
C ARG A 53 -13.02 23.12 20.10
N GLY A 54 -13.55 22.64 18.99
CA GLY A 54 -14.56 21.59 18.93
C GLY A 54 -13.94 20.20 19.06
N ALA A 55 -14.78 19.18 19.21
CA ALA A 55 -14.34 17.81 19.14
C ALA A 55 -14.02 17.44 17.68
N ARG A 56 -12.96 16.66 17.48
CA ARG A 56 -12.58 16.13 16.17
C ARG A 56 -12.54 14.62 16.22
N LEU A 57 -12.99 13.98 15.17
CA LEU A 57 -13.00 12.52 15.02
C LEU A 57 -12.52 12.14 13.61
N VAL A 58 -11.68 11.13 13.55
CA VAL A 58 -11.34 10.42 12.32
C VAL A 58 -11.65 8.95 12.53
N VAL A 59 -12.38 8.36 11.61
CA VAL A 59 -12.68 6.92 11.59
C VAL A 59 -12.14 6.33 10.29
N VAL A 60 -11.41 5.23 10.41
CA VAL A 60 -10.93 4.45 9.26
C VAL A 60 -11.41 3.02 9.45
N GLY A 61 -12.04 2.45 8.40
CA GLY A 61 -12.67 1.14 8.45
C GLY A 61 -11.70 -0.03 8.47
N ASP A 62 -10.42 0.21 8.17
CA ASP A 62 -9.36 -0.79 8.15
C ASP A 62 -8.11 -0.26 8.85
N SER A 63 -7.42 -1.10 9.61
CA SER A 63 -6.16 -0.76 10.28
C SER A 63 -4.91 -1.23 9.51
N ASP A 64 -5.08 -2.06 8.49
CA ASP A 64 -3.96 -2.67 7.76
C ASP A 64 -3.10 -1.63 7.03
N PHE A 65 -3.69 -0.50 6.61
CA PHE A 65 -2.95 0.58 5.96
C PHE A 65 -1.79 1.13 6.82
N MET A 66 -1.86 0.96 8.16
CA MET A 66 -0.82 1.40 9.11
C MET A 66 0.17 0.30 9.51
N ARG A 67 0.01 -0.93 9.01
CA ARG A 67 1.01 -1.98 9.23
C ARG A 67 2.34 -1.64 8.56
N ASN A 68 3.44 -2.09 9.14
CA ASN A 68 4.79 -1.88 8.61
C ASN A 68 4.95 -2.22 7.12
N ARG A 69 4.17 -3.19 6.65
CA ARG A 69 4.16 -3.62 5.25
C ARG A 69 3.54 -2.58 4.31
N TYR A 70 2.53 -1.84 4.77
CA TYR A 70 1.70 -0.98 3.93
C TYR A 70 1.85 0.52 4.22
N VAL A 71 2.40 0.89 5.37
CA VAL A 71 2.54 2.30 5.81
C VAL A 71 3.33 3.18 4.82
N THR A 72 4.27 2.58 4.09
CA THR A 72 5.08 3.30 3.09
C THR A 72 4.48 3.27 1.68
N GLN A 73 3.38 2.55 1.49
CA GLN A 73 2.70 2.40 0.20
C GLN A 73 1.52 3.38 0.09
N PHE A 74 1.22 3.80 -1.14
CA PHE A 74 0.01 4.56 -1.49
C PHE A 74 -0.31 5.77 -0.59
N TYR A 75 0.72 6.42 -0.01
CA TYR A 75 0.55 7.56 0.92
C TYR A 75 -0.15 7.23 2.25
N ASN A 76 -0.22 5.97 2.63
CA ASN A 76 -0.88 5.55 3.86
C ASN A 76 -0.31 6.24 5.11
N GLY A 77 1.02 6.34 5.21
CA GLY A 77 1.68 7.05 6.31
C GLY A 77 1.37 8.55 6.32
N ASP A 78 1.26 9.17 5.15
CA ASP A 78 0.91 10.60 5.04
C ASP A 78 -0.53 10.83 5.47
N LEU A 79 -1.47 9.95 5.07
CA LEU A 79 -2.86 10.01 5.52
C LEU A 79 -2.97 9.94 7.05
N PHE A 80 -2.27 8.99 7.67
CA PHE A 80 -2.28 8.83 9.13
C PHE A 80 -1.73 10.05 9.84
N LEU A 81 -0.59 10.56 9.39
CA LEU A 81 0.06 11.69 10.06
C LEU A 81 -0.71 12.98 9.87
N ASN A 82 -1.29 13.20 8.70
CA ASN A 82 -2.16 14.35 8.47
C ASN A 82 -3.41 14.26 9.34
N ALA A 83 -4.01 13.08 9.47
CA ALA A 83 -5.15 12.87 10.38
C ALA A 83 -4.76 13.12 11.85
N ALA A 84 -3.60 12.62 12.29
CA ALA A 84 -3.10 12.82 13.64
C ALA A 84 -2.80 14.32 13.91
N SER A 85 -2.16 15.00 12.96
CA SER A 85 -1.88 16.44 13.05
C SER A 85 -3.17 17.27 13.14
N TRP A 86 -4.15 16.92 12.33
CA TRP A 86 -5.45 17.58 12.37
C TRP A 86 -6.17 17.33 13.69
N LEU A 87 -6.18 16.10 14.22
CA LEU A 87 -6.78 15.77 15.51
C LEU A 87 -6.16 16.55 16.67
N THR A 88 -4.83 16.74 16.64
CA THR A 88 -4.10 17.48 17.68
C THR A 88 -4.16 19.00 17.49
N GLY A 89 -4.62 19.47 16.31
CA GLY A 89 -4.61 20.87 15.92
C GLY A 89 -3.20 21.42 15.69
N SER A 90 -2.27 20.54 15.37
CA SER A 90 -0.86 20.86 15.05
C SER A 90 -0.68 21.02 13.55
N GLU A 91 -1.45 21.91 12.93
CA GLU A 91 -1.49 22.09 11.47
C GLU A 91 -0.13 22.54 10.87
N GLU A 92 0.75 23.11 11.69
CA GLU A 92 2.10 23.48 11.28
C GLU A 92 2.97 22.29 10.82
N PHE A 93 2.68 21.09 11.30
CA PHE A 93 3.43 19.87 10.90
C PHE A 93 2.95 19.25 9.59
N ALA A 94 1.77 19.61 9.10
CA ALA A 94 1.23 19.09 7.85
C ALA A 94 1.98 19.63 6.60
N THR A 95 2.74 20.70 6.75
CA THR A 95 3.50 21.35 5.67
C THR A 95 4.96 20.88 5.53
N ILE A 96 5.42 19.99 6.40
CA ILE A 96 6.78 19.44 6.27
C ILE A 96 6.76 18.39 5.16
N ASP A 97 7.18 18.81 3.99
CA ASP A 97 7.34 17.94 2.82
C ASP A 97 8.38 16.85 3.17
N ARG A 98 7.91 15.64 3.47
CA ARG A 98 8.81 14.54 3.79
C ARG A 98 9.66 14.23 2.57
N LYS A 99 10.97 14.35 2.73
CA LYS A 99 11.92 13.81 1.78
C LYS A 99 11.67 12.31 1.65
N ARG A 100 10.91 11.93 0.62
CA ARG A 100 10.57 10.52 0.37
C ARG A 100 11.87 9.77 0.10
N PRO A 101 12.19 8.72 0.85
CA PRO A 101 13.25 7.83 0.43
C PRO A 101 12.85 7.34 -0.97
N ARG A 102 13.68 7.63 -1.98
CA ARG A 102 13.54 7.02 -3.29
C ARG A 102 13.83 5.53 -3.11
N VAL A 103 12.81 4.78 -2.75
CA VAL A 103 12.87 3.32 -2.86
C VAL A 103 12.83 3.06 -4.36
N ALA A 104 13.99 2.86 -4.95
CA ALA A 104 14.10 2.38 -6.31
C ALA A 104 13.61 0.93 -6.31
N SER A 105 12.30 0.74 -6.43
CA SER A 105 11.77 -0.59 -6.71
C SER A 105 12.03 -0.88 -8.18
N VAL A 106 12.87 -1.86 -8.44
CA VAL A 106 13.05 -2.38 -9.79
C VAL A 106 11.82 -3.24 -10.10
N SER A 107 10.86 -2.69 -10.83
CA SER A 107 9.73 -3.45 -11.34
C SER A 107 10.20 -4.23 -12.57
N MET A 108 10.27 -5.55 -12.45
CA MET A 108 10.57 -6.46 -13.54
C MET A 108 9.30 -7.21 -13.94
N THR A 109 9.09 -7.40 -15.24
CA THR A 109 8.08 -8.35 -15.73
C THR A 109 8.52 -9.79 -15.42
N LEU A 110 7.59 -10.76 -15.45
CA LEU A 110 7.92 -12.17 -15.25
C LEU A 110 8.95 -12.67 -16.27
N GLU A 111 8.88 -12.22 -17.51
CA GLU A 111 9.86 -12.54 -18.56
C GLU A 111 11.24 -11.98 -18.24
N GLN A 112 11.33 -10.69 -17.91
CA GLN A 112 12.58 -10.05 -17.51
C GLN A 112 13.21 -10.72 -16.30
N PHE A 113 12.41 -11.16 -15.34
CA PHE A 113 12.88 -11.89 -14.17
C PHE A 113 13.40 -13.28 -14.55
N ALA A 114 12.74 -13.98 -15.48
CA ALA A 114 13.18 -15.27 -15.99
C ALA A 114 14.51 -15.15 -16.74
N ASP A 115 14.65 -14.15 -17.60
CA ASP A 115 15.88 -13.87 -18.35
C ASP A 115 17.04 -13.52 -17.42
N PHE A 116 16.79 -12.64 -16.46
CA PHE A 116 17.79 -12.27 -15.45
C PHE A 116 18.26 -13.49 -14.64
N ARG A 117 17.31 -14.34 -14.23
CA ARG A 117 17.61 -15.59 -13.50
C ARG A 117 18.44 -16.56 -14.35
N PHE A 118 18.07 -16.73 -15.62
CA PHE A 118 18.84 -17.58 -16.54
C PHE A 118 20.27 -17.04 -16.74
N LEU A 119 20.41 -15.75 -16.97
CA LEU A 119 21.72 -15.10 -17.13
C LEU A 119 22.59 -15.28 -15.88
N ALA A 120 22.01 -15.04 -14.69
CA ALA A 120 22.76 -15.10 -13.43
C ALA A 120 23.13 -16.52 -13.01
N LEU A 121 22.24 -17.50 -13.22
CA LEU A 121 22.44 -18.88 -12.73
C LEU A 121 23.15 -19.79 -13.72
N PHE A 122 23.06 -19.50 -15.02
CA PHE A 122 23.62 -20.36 -16.06
C PHE A 122 24.69 -19.65 -16.89
N ALA A 123 24.36 -18.57 -17.57
CA ALA A 123 25.26 -17.97 -18.53
C ALA A 123 26.53 -17.41 -17.87
N LEU A 124 26.43 -16.80 -16.71
CA LEU A 124 27.59 -16.21 -16.03
C LEU A 124 28.53 -17.27 -15.43
N PRO A 125 28.08 -18.33 -14.73
CA PRO A 125 28.95 -19.42 -14.29
C PRO A 125 29.59 -20.17 -15.45
N GLU A 126 28.84 -20.42 -16.54
CA GLU A 126 29.36 -21.11 -17.70
C GLU A 126 30.46 -20.32 -18.42
N ALA A 127 30.28 -19.01 -18.57
CA ALA A 127 31.31 -18.12 -19.13
C ALA A 127 32.59 -18.12 -18.27
N ILE A 128 32.46 -18.11 -16.95
CA ILE A 128 33.63 -18.20 -16.03
C ILE A 128 34.34 -19.54 -16.19
N LEU A 129 33.58 -20.64 -16.31
CA LEU A 129 34.12 -21.99 -16.52
C LEU A 129 34.90 -22.09 -17.85
N LEU A 130 34.32 -21.58 -18.92
CA LEU A 130 34.96 -21.51 -20.24
C LEU A 130 36.27 -20.72 -20.22
N LEU A 131 36.24 -19.53 -19.58
CA LEU A 131 37.46 -18.72 -19.41
C LEU A 131 38.52 -19.46 -18.59
N GLY A 132 38.13 -20.20 -17.57
CA GLY A 132 39.03 -21.04 -16.76
C GLY A 132 39.69 -22.14 -17.61
N VAL A 133 38.90 -22.86 -18.41
CA VAL A 133 39.38 -23.90 -19.30
C VAL A 133 40.35 -23.35 -20.38
N VAL A 134 39.98 -22.24 -21.01
CA VAL A 134 40.83 -21.57 -22.00
C VAL A 134 42.13 -21.09 -21.37
N SER A 135 42.09 -20.50 -20.20
CA SER A 135 43.28 -20.06 -19.47
C SER A 135 44.18 -21.22 -19.08
N TRP A 136 43.61 -22.33 -18.62
CA TRP A 136 44.34 -23.53 -18.29
C TRP A 136 45.00 -24.15 -19.54
N TRP A 137 44.29 -24.21 -20.66
CA TRP A 137 44.83 -24.73 -21.91
C TRP A 137 45.99 -23.90 -22.44
N ARG A 138 45.87 -22.57 -22.43
CA ARG A 138 46.96 -21.66 -22.84
C ARG A 138 48.20 -21.71 -21.94
N ARG A 139 48.08 -22.18 -20.71
CA ARG A 139 49.26 -22.38 -19.82
C ARG A 139 49.93 -23.72 -19.97
N ARG A 140 49.32 -24.66 -20.69
CA ARG A 140 49.87 -25.98 -20.94
C ARG A 140 50.72 -26.06 -22.22
N THR A 141 50.57 -25.12 -23.12
CA THR A 141 51.42 -24.94 -24.31
C THR A 141 52.51 -23.91 -24.03
#